data_64b2183c7ea05f2f0d5077970631f2b0
#
_entry.id   64b2183c7ea05f2f0d5077970631f2b0
#
_cell.length_a   1.000
_cell.length_b   1.000
_cell.length_c   1.000
_cell.angle_alpha   90.00
_cell.angle_beta   90.00
_cell.angle_gamma   90.00
#
_symmetry.space_group_name_H-M   'P 1'
#
loop_
_entity.id
_entity.type
_entity.pdbx_description
1 polymer ?
#
loop_
_entity_poly.entity_id
_entity_poly.type
_entity_poly.pdbx_seq_one_letter_code
_entity_poly.pdbx_strand_id
1 'polypeptide(L)'
;MSLFAQDRKVSGIVKGKSDQELIIGANVLIKGTKRGTVTNVNGKFAIYVGQSDKELEISYVGMKRKIVKLEANKTSYMIELEEDYNSLDDVVVIGYGTQAKRDIIGSITTISSKDLDSNSGGNINTALQGKIPGMQIVSTSGEPGAGSSIKIRGASSINGGSEPLYIVDGVPIESENISSIDGDATFSPIAGINPSDIESIEVLKDASSAAIYGSRAANGIVMITTKGGNKFEKSKPIVTVSHTSSVVSISRKLDAMNAEQFRTAYKEARANNNQVAEQGWIVNPFHPYYNRTTDWQDVIFRTAYQTRNDVSVRGGSDSFSYGVSAG
;
A
#
# COMPACT_ATOMS: atom_id res chain seq x y z
N MET A 1 -28.76 10.24 55.61
CA MET A 1 -29.83 10.17 54.61
C MET A 1 -29.18 10.20 53.24
N SER A 2 -29.07 9.07 52.58
CA SER A 2 -28.59 9.00 51.20
C SER A 2 -29.74 9.41 50.29
N LEU A 3 -29.64 10.58 49.66
CA LEU A 3 -30.54 10.94 48.56
C LEU A 3 -30.26 9.97 47.40
N PHE A 4 -31.17 9.07 47.14
CA PHE A 4 -31.19 8.31 45.90
C PHE A 4 -31.40 9.30 44.74
N ALA A 5 -30.38 9.57 43.97
CA ALA A 5 -30.48 10.33 42.73
C ALA A 5 -31.46 9.59 41.82
N GLN A 6 -32.64 10.14 41.57
CA GLN A 6 -33.62 9.55 40.66
C GLN A 6 -33.08 9.62 39.24
N ASP A 7 -32.86 8.45 38.64
CA ASP A 7 -32.53 8.33 37.21
C ASP A 7 -33.71 8.86 36.40
N ARG A 8 -33.42 9.79 35.49
CA ARG A 8 -34.40 10.38 34.59
C ARG A 8 -34.49 9.58 33.30
N LYS A 9 -35.71 9.24 32.89
CA LYS A 9 -35.93 8.59 31.58
C LYS A 9 -35.88 9.62 30.48
N VAL A 10 -34.95 9.43 29.53
CA VAL A 10 -34.80 10.22 28.31
C VAL A 10 -35.18 9.33 27.12
N SER A 11 -35.97 9.86 26.21
CA SER A 11 -36.40 9.16 24.99
C SER A 11 -36.06 10.01 23.74
N GLY A 12 -36.04 9.41 22.59
CA GLY A 12 -35.84 10.15 21.35
C GLY A 12 -36.05 9.28 20.11
N ILE A 13 -35.93 9.94 18.96
CA ILE A 13 -36.01 9.34 17.64
C ILE A 13 -34.73 9.68 16.92
N VAL A 14 -34.15 8.70 16.26
CA VAL A 14 -32.96 8.86 15.40
C VAL A 14 -33.38 8.73 13.94
N LYS A 15 -32.99 9.71 13.11
CA LYS A 15 -33.28 9.78 11.68
C LYS A 15 -32.01 10.07 10.88
N GLY A 16 -32.00 9.69 9.60
CA GLY A 16 -31.03 10.19 8.64
C GLY A 16 -31.31 11.68 8.29
N LYS A 17 -30.27 12.47 8.08
CA LYS A 17 -30.42 13.89 7.74
C LYS A 17 -30.81 14.07 6.28
N SER A 18 -30.31 13.21 5.37
CA SER A 18 -30.51 13.29 3.93
C SER A 18 -31.87 12.76 3.48
N ASP A 19 -32.30 11.63 4.02
CA ASP A 19 -33.46 10.86 3.58
C ASP A 19 -34.64 10.94 4.57
N GLN A 20 -34.43 11.50 5.76
CA GLN A 20 -35.41 11.53 6.86
C GLN A 20 -35.90 10.14 7.29
N GLU A 21 -35.23 9.05 6.83
CA GLU A 21 -35.57 7.69 7.23
C GLU A 21 -35.25 7.43 8.68
N LEU A 22 -36.05 6.55 9.31
CA LEU A 22 -35.88 6.16 10.71
C LEU A 22 -34.74 5.16 10.82
N ILE A 23 -33.73 5.45 11.64
CA ILE A 23 -32.56 4.60 11.79
C ILE A 23 -32.83 3.53 12.88
N ILE A 24 -32.91 2.28 12.44
CA ILE A 24 -33.13 1.11 13.26
C ILE A 24 -31.79 0.54 13.73
N GLY A 25 -31.66 0.21 15.02
CA GLY A 25 -30.42 -0.38 15.54
C GLY A 25 -29.28 0.61 15.78
N ALA A 26 -29.54 1.92 15.75
CA ALA A 26 -28.54 2.90 16.15
C ALA A 26 -28.18 2.74 17.62
N ASN A 27 -26.89 2.79 17.92
CA ASN A 27 -26.34 2.66 19.27
C ASN A 27 -26.42 4.03 19.97
N VAL A 28 -27.04 4.08 21.14
CA VAL A 28 -27.16 5.28 21.98
C VAL A 28 -26.48 5.01 23.30
N LEU A 29 -25.32 5.60 23.54
CA LEU A 29 -24.48 5.40 24.71
C LEU A 29 -24.43 6.69 25.55
N ILE A 30 -24.34 6.56 26.85
CA ILE A 30 -23.98 7.69 27.73
C ILE A 30 -22.45 7.84 27.63
N LYS A 31 -22.02 9.01 27.15
CA LYS A 31 -20.60 9.28 26.90
C LYS A 31 -19.74 9.05 28.15
N GLY A 32 -18.66 8.29 27.98
CA GLY A 32 -17.74 7.94 29.09
C GLY A 32 -18.20 6.76 29.94
N THR A 33 -19.33 6.10 29.58
CA THR A 33 -19.83 4.91 30.28
C THR A 33 -20.10 3.76 29.34
N LYS A 34 -20.33 2.56 29.87
CA LYS A 34 -20.79 1.40 29.10
C LYS A 34 -22.32 1.27 29.09
N ARG A 35 -23.05 2.25 29.63
CA ARG A 35 -24.52 2.22 29.67
C ARG A 35 -25.08 2.75 28.35
N GLY A 36 -25.96 2.00 27.73
CA GLY A 36 -26.52 2.36 26.44
C GLY A 36 -27.81 1.58 26.14
N THR A 37 -28.38 1.93 24.98
CA THR A 37 -29.53 1.29 24.38
C THR A 37 -29.40 1.35 22.87
N VAL A 38 -30.28 0.64 22.17
CA VAL A 38 -30.37 0.69 20.70
C VAL A 38 -31.74 1.18 20.27
N THR A 39 -31.83 1.81 19.10
CA THR A 39 -33.10 2.22 18.53
C THR A 39 -33.91 1.01 18.03
N ASN A 40 -35.21 1.05 18.24
CA ASN A 40 -36.16 0.03 17.82
C ASN A 40 -36.57 0.19 16.35
N VAL A 41 -37.49 -0.66 15.85
CA VAL A 41 -38.01 -0.64 14.48
C VAL A 41 -38.66 0.67 14.06
N ASN A 42 -39.01 1.55 14.98
CA ASN A 42 -39.56 2.88 14.74
C ASN A 42 -38.50 3.98 14.96
N GLY A 43 -37.20 3.63 14.96
CA GLY A 43 -36.10 4.57 15.19
C GLY A 43 -36.09 5.19 16.60
N LYS A 44 -36.92 4.68 17.56
CA LYS A 44 -37.05 5.23 18.91
C LYS A 44 -36.13 4.55 19.90
N PHE A 45 -35.61 5.34 20.83
CA PHE A 45 -34.82 4.85 21.97
C PHE A 45 -35.38 5.39 23.29
N ALA A 46 -35.07 4.69 24.38
CA ALA A 46 -35.30 5.18 25.73
C ALA A 46 -34.15 4.70 26.62
N ILE A 47 -33.58 5.65 27.41
CA ILE A 47 -32.44 5.39 28.28
C ILE A 47 -32.62 6.13 29.60
N TYR A 48 -32.16 5.54 30.69
CA TYR A 48 -32.15 6.18 31.98
C TYR A 48 -30.81 6.88 32.23
N VAL A 49 -30.86 8.17 32.53
CA VAL A 49 -29.67 9.02 32.73
C VAL A 49 -29.66 9.57 34.16
N GLY A 50 -28.51 9.51 34.82
CA GLY A 50 -28.29 10.08 36.12
C GLY A 50 -27.98 11.59 36.03
N GLN A 51 -27.94 12.28 37.21
CA GLN A 51 -27.63 13.71 37.27
C GLN A 51 -26.19 14.07 36.76
N SER A 52 -25.27 13.11 36.82
CA SER A 52 -23.89 13.28 36.33
C SER A 52 -23.75 13.12 34.84
N ASP A 53 -24.74 12.52 34.19
CA ASP A 53 -24.68 12.21 32.76
C ASP A 53 -25.04 13.47 31.95
N LYS A 54 -24.07 13.96 31.16
CA LYS A 54 -24.19 15.24 30.44
C LYS A 54 -24.38 15.09 28.94
N GLU A 55 -23.94 13.97 28.35
CA GLU A 55 -23.89 13.80 26.90
C GLU A 55 -24.28 12.38 26.52
N LEU A 56 -25.06 12.27 25.43
CA LEU A 56 -25.32 11.01 24.75
C LEU A 56 -24.45 10.96 23.47
N GLU A 57 -23.87 9.83 23.24
CA GLU A 57 -23.13 9.50 22.02
C GLU A 57 -23.95 8.55 21.16
N ILE A 58 -24.30 8.96 19.95
CA ILE A 58 -25.11 8.19 19.03
C ILE A 58 -24.23 7.78 17.85
N SER A 59 -24.25 6.49 17.53
CA SER A 59 -23.48 5.93 16.43
C SER A 59 -24.29 4.89 15.66
N TYR A 60 -24.09 4.87 14.35
CA TYR A 60 -24.65 3.88 13.44
C TYR A 60 -23.66 3.60 12.32
N VAL A 61 -23.69 2.41 11.76
CA VAL A 61 -22.80 2.02 10.65
C VAL A 61 -23.10 2.90 9.44
N GLY A 62 -22.05 3.53 8.85
CA GLY A 62 -22.18 4.44 7.72
C GLY A 62 -22.65 5.86 8.07
N MET A 63 -22.77 6.20 9.36
CA MET A 63 -23.17 7.53 9.80
C MET A 63 -22.12 8.17 10.71
N LYS A 64 -21.97 9.49 10.63
CA LYS A 64 -21.11 10.25 11.53
C LYS A 64 -21.59 10.14 12.95
N ARG A 65 -20.68 9.84 13.86
CA ARG A 65 -20.95 9.81 15.29
C ARG A 65 -21.39 11.19 15.76
N LYS A 66 -22.53 11.27 16.46
CA LYS A 66 -23.09 12.51 16.97
C LYS A 66 -23.15 12.53 18.50
N ILE A 67 -22.69 13.62 19.09
CA ILE A 67 -22.76 13.85 20.52
C ILE A 67 -23.89 14.86 20.77
N VAL A 68 -24.82 14.49 21.65
CA VAL A 68 -25.99 15.31 22.01
C VAL A 68 -25.89 15.64 23.49
N LYS A 69 -25.91 16.94 23.83
CA LYS A 69 -25.92 17.39 25.22
C LYS A 69 -27.31 17.20 25.85
N LEU A 70 -27.31 16.66 27.07
CA LEU A 70 -28.53 16.46 27.85
C LEU A 70 -28.88 17.74 28.60
N GLU A 71 -30.04 18.30 28.32
CA GLU A 71 -30.62 19.45 29.04
C GLU A 71 -31.44 18.96 30.23
N ALA A 72 -31.38 19.68 31.37
CA ALA A 72 -31.99 19.24 32.62
C ALA A 72 -33.52 19.00 32.51
N ASN A 73 -34.21 19.77 31.72
CA ASN A 73 -35.69 19.76 31.61
C ASN A 73 -36.22 19.08 30.34
N LYS A 74 -35.33 18.54 29.47
CA LYS A 74 -35.72 17.95 28.19
C LYS A 74 -35.67 16.44 28.27
N THR A 75 -36.79 15.78 28.05
CA THR A 75 -36.95 14.33 28.11
C THR A 75 -37.09 13.67 26.76
N SER A 76 -37.30 14.48 25.69
CA SER A 76 -37.46 13.98 24.32
C SER A 76 -36.48 14.66 23.36
N TYR A 77 -35.79 13.86 22.55
CA TYR A 77 -34.79 14.32 21.59
C TYR A 77 -35.10 13.79 20.21
N MET A 78 -34.99 14.67 19.22
CA MET A 78 -34.94 14.29 17.79
C MET A 78 -33.49 14.43 17.32
N ILE A 79 -32.93 13.35 16.85
CA ILE A 79 -31.50 13.26 16.50
C ILE A 79 -31.39 12.91 15.03
N GLU A 80 -30.75 13.77 14.27
CA GLU A 80 -30.43 13.52 12.87
C GLU A 80 -28.97 13.15 12.76
N LEU A 81 -28.67 12.01 12.15
CA LEU A 81 -27.31 11.60 11.83
C LEU A 81 -26.98 11.97 10.38
N GLU A 82 -25.79 12.45 10.18
CA GLU A 82 -25.22 12.69 8.86
C GLU A 82 -24.51 11.43 8.36
N GLU A 83 -24.64 11.15 7.09
CA GLU A 83 -23.88 10.08 6.46
C GLU A 83 -22.40 10.36 6.56
N ASP A 84 -21.63 9.32 6.92
CA ASP A 84 -20.18 9.42 6.98
C ASP A 84 -19.59 8.84 5.67
N TYR A 85 -19.50 9.69 4.69
CA TYR A 85 -18.91 9.33 3.39
C TYR A 85 -17.41 8.96 3.51
N ASN A 86 -16.76 9.27 4.64
CA ASN A 86 -15.37 8.89 4.90
C ASN A 86 -15.21 7.53 5.61
N SER A 87 -16.29 6.98 6.17
CA SER A 87 -16.30 5.64 6.79
C SER A 87 -16.81 4.56 5.83
N LEU A 88 -17.11 4.94 4.61
CA LEU A 88 -17.57 4.00 3.60
C LEU A 88 -16.41 3.11 3.17
N ASP A 89 -16.71 1.83 3.19
CA ASP A 89 -16.02 0.74 2.53
C ASP A 89 -14.97 1.20 1.54
N ASP A 90 -13.76 0.69 1.66
CA ASP A 90 -12.71 0.87 0.65
C ASP A 90 -13.33 0.82 -0.74
N VAL A 91 -13.40 1.96 -1.40
CA VAL A 91 -13.89 2.05 -2.77
C VAL A 91 -12.76 1.63 -3.67
N VAL A 92 -13.00 0.61 -4.47
CA VAL A 92 -12.01 0.10 -5.43
C VAL A 92 -12.32 0.66 -6.80
N VAL A 93 -11.32 1.21 -7.47
CA VAL A 93 -11.45 1.65 -8.86
C VAL A 93 -11.50 0.41 -9.75
N ILE A 94 -12.56 0.27 -10.54
CA ILE A 94 -12.71 -0.81 -11.50
C ILE A 94 -12.95 -0.22 -12.87
N GLY A 95 -11.94 -0.33 -13.72
CA GLY A 95 -12.06 0.09 -15.11
C GLY A 95 -12.46 1.55 -15.25
N TYR A 96 -13.68 1.80 -15.71
CA TYR A 96 -14.21 3.15 -15.91
C TYR A 96 -15.09 3.66 -14.77
N GLY A 97 -15.05 3.02 -13.58
CA GLY A 97 -15.89 3.43 -12.46
C GLY A 97 -15.31 3.00 -11.10
N THR A 98 -15.98 3.44 -10.05
CA THR A 98 -15.68 3.06 -8.67
C THR A 98 -16.81 2.20 -8.14
N GLN A 99 -16.48 1.07 -7.52
CA GLN A 99 -17.44 0.21 -6.81
C GLN A 99 -16.99 -0.03 -5.38
N ALA A 100 -17.95 -0.25 -4.48
CA ALA A 100 -17.61 -0.64 -3.13
C ALA A 100 -16.96 -2.04 -3.14
N LYS A 101 -15.88 -2.21 -2.38
CA LYS A 101 -15.10 -3.47 -2.31
C LYS A 101 -15.97 -4.70 -2.04
N ARG A 102 -17.05 -4.55 -1.27
CA ARG A 102 -18.03 -5.62 -0.97
C ARG A 102 -18.82 -6.11 -2.18
N ASP A 103 -18.98 -5.28 -3.21
CA ASP A 103 -19.78 -5.57 -4.40
C ASP A 103 -18.95 -6.21 -5.52
N ILE A 104 -17.64 -6.38 -5.28
CA ILE A 104 -16.71 -6.94 -6.25
C ILE A 104 -16.59 -8.43 -6.03
N ILE A 105 -17.01 -9.21 -7.01
CA ILE A 105 -16.99 -10.69 -6.98
C ILE A 105 -15.58 -11.24 -7.28
N GLY A 106 -14.63 -10.41 -7.71
CA GLY A 106 -13.26 -10.82 -8.09
C GLY A 106 -12.25 -10.77 -6.94
N SER A 107 -11.13 -11.51 -7.09
CA SER A 107 -10.00 -11.44 -6.16
C SER A 107 -9.17 -10.17 -6.42
N ILE A 108 -9.55 -9.07 -5.77
CA ILE A 108 -8.83 -7.81 -5.82
C ILE A 108 -8.04 -7.63 -4.52
N THR A 109 -6.79 -7.22 -4.66
CA THR A 109 -5.95 -6.83 -3.53
C THR A 109 -5.65 -5.34 -3.65
N THR A 110 -6.02 -4.57 -2.64
CA THR A 110 -5.77 -3.13 -2.56
C THR A 110 -4.65 -2.87 -1.54
N ILE A 111 -3.69 -2.05 -1.92
CA ILE A 111 -2.62 -1.55 -1.07
C ILE A 111 -2.76 -0.04 -0.99
N SER A 112 -2.82 0.49 0.21
CA SER A 112 -2.93 1.93 0.46
C SER A 112 -1.56 2.61 0.48
N SER A 113 -1.52 3.93 0.34
CA SER A 113 -0.29 4.72 0.47
C SER A 113 0.44 4.49 1.79
N LYS A 114 -0.29 4.26 2.88
CA LYS A 114 0.29 3.98 4.20
C LYS A 114 1.10 2.68 4.23
N ASP A 115 0.68 1.70 3.45
CA ASP A 115 1.37 0.42 3.34
C ASP A 115 2.60 0.51 2.43
N LEU A 116 2.65 1.49 1.52
CA LEU A 116 3.77 1.71 0.61
C LEU A 116 4.94 2.43 1.27
N ASP A 117 4.66 3.34 2.20
CA ASP A 117 5.67 4.24 2.79
C ASP A 117 6.71 3.55 3.67
N SER A 118 6.47 2.32 4.13
CA SER A 118 7.26 1.76 5.22
C SER A 118 8.65 1.22 4.83
N ASN A 119 8.98 0.95 3.54
CA ASN A 119 10.27 0.32 3.20
C ASN A 119 10.75 0.44 1.74
N SER A 120 10.14 1.28 0.94
CA SER A 120 10.41 1.24 -0.48
C SER A 120 11.59 2.09 -0.90
N GLY A 121 12.80 1.80 -0.70
CA GLY A 121 13.98 2.52 -1.26
C GLY A 121 13.80 3.31 -2.58
N GLY A 122 12.61 3.86 -2.82
CA GLY A 122 12.21 4.65 -4.00
C GLY A 122 11.60 3.83 -5.15
N ASN A 123 11.50 2.52 -5.04
CA ASN A 123 10.98 1.68 -6.12
C ASN A 123 9.63 1.05 -5.74
N ILE A 124 8.59 1.30 -6.55
CA ILE A 124 7.23 0.78 -6.35
C ILE A 124 7.24 -0.76 -6.29
N ASN A 125 8.03 -1.40 -7.14
CA ASN A 125 8.09 -2.85 -7.22
C ASN A 125 8.62 -3.47 -5.92
N THR A 126 9.65 -2.86 -5.32
CA THR A 126 10.17 -3.27 -4.01
C THR A 126 9.13 -3.05 -2.91
N ALA A 127 8.36 -1.96 -3.00
CA ALA A 127 7.29 -1.67 -2.05
C ALA A 127 6.16 -2.69 -2.07
N LEU A 128 5.89 -3.28 -3.23
CA LEU A 128 4.84 -4.29 -3.43
C LEU A 128 5.29 -5.72 -3.06
N GLN A 129 6.59 -5.95 -2.99
CA GLN A 129 7.15 -7.28 -2.75
C GLN A 129 6.67 -7.86 -1.41
N GLY A 130 6.09 -9.06 -1.46
CA GLY A 130 5.58 -9.77 -0.28
C GLY A 130 4.24 -9.26 0.27
N LYS A 131 3.68 -8.16 -0.26
CA LYS A 131 2.40 -7.59 0.22
C LYS A 131 1.18 -8.14 -0.52
N ILE A 132 1.37 -8.69 -1.71
CA ILE A 132 0.28 -9.19 -2.56
C ILE A 132 0.35 -10.71 -2.67
N PRO A 133 -0.59 -11.46 -2.10
CA PRO A 133 -0.63 -12.91 -2.24
C PRO A 133 -0.75 -13.34 -3.70
N GLY A 134 0.11 -14.26 -4.14
CA GLY A 134 0.11 -14.77 -5.52
C GLY A 134 0.81 -13.87 -6.55
N MET A 135 1.47 -12.81 -6.11
CA MET A 135 2.33 -11.96 -6.95
C MET A 135 3.80 -12.24 -6.63
N GLN A 136 4.57 -12.53 -7.66
CA GLN A 136 6.02 -12.70 -7.58
C GLN A 136 6.67 -11.50 -8.24
N ILE A 137 7.58 -10.86 -7.53
CA ILE A 137 8.37 -9.74 -8.03
C ILE A 137 9.84 -10.11 -7.92
N VAL A 138 10.53 -10.08 -9.05
CA VAL A 138 11.96 -10.36 -9.14
C VAL A 138 12.64 -9.13 -9.74
N SER A 139 13.46 -8.45 -8.95
CA SER A 139 14.27 -7.33 -9.44
C SER A 139 15.46 -7.86 -10.23
N THR A 140 15.73 -7.30 -11.41
CA THR A 140 16.86 -7.69 -12.25
C THR A 140 18.18 -7.15 -11.73
N SER A 141 18.16 -5.97 -11.12
CA SER A 141 19.33 -5.39 -10.47
C SER A 141 18.91 -4.53 -9.26
N GLY A 142 19.89 -4.05 -8.49
CA GLY A 142 19.68 -3.11 -7.38
C GLY A 142 19.77 -1.65 -7.78
N GLU A 143 19.88 -1.33 -9.06
CA GLU A 143 19.98 0.04 -9.54
C GLU A 143 18.64 0.79 -9.42
N PRO A 144 18.66 2.09 -9.11
CA PRO A 144 17.46 2.90 -9.15
C PRO A 144 16.84 2.90 -10.56
N GLY A 145 15.55 2.59 -10.67
CA GLY A 145 14.86 2.52 -11.96
C GLY A 145 15.03 1.21 -12.73
N ALA A 146 15.82 0.26 -12.20
CA ALA A 146 15.98 -1.04 -12.83
C ALA A 146 14.63 -1.75 -13.04
N GLY A 147 14.52 -2.47 -14.14
CA GLY A 147 13.38 -3.30 -14.44
C GLY A 147 13.18 -4.39 -13.40
N SER A 148 11.96 -4.77 -13.19
CA SER A 148 11.59 -5.92 -12.39
C SER A 148 10.56 -6.75 -13.16
N SER A 149 10.70 -8.05 -13.07
CA SER A 149 9.71 -8.98 -13.61
C SER A 149 8.63 -9.20 -12.57
N ILE A 150 7.39 -8.90 -12.95
CA ILE A 150 6.22 -9.10 -12.11
C ILE A 150 5.36 -10.20 -12.73
N LYS A 151 5.05 -11.21 -11.94
CA LYS A 151 4.17 -12.32 -12.34
C LYS A 151 3.04 -12.46 -11.37
N ILE A 152 1.81 -12.50 -11.87
CA ILE A 152 0.62 -12.74 -11.08
C ILE A 152 0.16 -14.16 -11.35
N ARG A 153 0.09 -14.98 -10.29
CA ARG A 153 -0.27 -16.42 -10.35
C ARG A 153 0.64 -17.28 -11.25
N GLY A 154 1.89 -16.83 -11.46
CA GLY A 154 2.89 -17.58 -12.25
C GLY A 154 2.97 -17.17 -13.72
N ALA A 155 3.69 -17.96 -14.52
CA ALA A 155 3.82 -17.72 -15.95
C ALA A 155 2.57 -18.24 -16.67
N SER A 156 1.88 -17.37 -17.41
CA SER A 156 0.66 -17.71 -18.14
C SER A 156 0.94 -18.10 -19.60
N SER A 157 2.10 -17.74 -20.14
CA SER A 157 2.48 -18.01 -21.53
C SER A 157 3.95 -18.48 -21.62
N ILE A 158 4.22 -19.36 -22.58
CA ILE A 158 5.58 -19.84 -22.89
C ILE A 158 6.29 -18.87 -23.83
N ASN A 159 5.57 -18.28 -24.79
CA ASN A 159 6.13 -17.44 -25.85
C ASN A 159 5.69 -15.97 -25.76
N GLY A 160 4.65 -15.66 -24.98
CA GLY A 160 4.16 -14.31 -24.77
C GLY A 160 4.68 -13.75 -23.43
N GLY A 161 4.69 -12.44 -23.29
CA GLY A 161 5.02 -11.78 -22.04
C GLY A 161 4.17 -12.30 -20.89
N SER A 162 4.76 -12.40 -19.70
CA SER A 162 4.06 -12.80 -18.45
C SER A 162 3.81 -11.62 -17.54
N GLU A 163 4.08 -10.41 -17.98
CA GLU A 163 3.92 -9.20 -17.20
C GLU A 163 2.45 -8.71 -17.17
N PRO A 164 1.98 -8.16 -16.07
CA PRO A 164 0.64 -7.60 -15.95
C PRO A 164 0.52 -6.30 -16.76
N LEU A 165 -0.71 -5.95 -17.11
CA LEU A 165 -1.01 -4.64 -17.68
C LEU A 165 -0.99 -3.59 -16.57
N TYR A 166 -0.26 -2.50 -16.78
CA TYR A 166 -0.27 -1.35 -15.88
C TYR A 166 -1.29 -0.32 -16.32
N ILE A 167 -2.05 0.21 -15.38
CA ILE A 167 -3.01 1.27 -15.62
C ILE A 167 -2.77 2.37 -14.59
N VAL A 168 -2.44 3.57 -15.05
CA VAL A 168 -2.18 4.73 -14.18
C VAL A 168 -3.27 5.77 -14.42
N ASP A 169 -4.02 6.10 -13.37
CA ASP A 169 -5.15 7.03 -13.41
C ASP A 169 -6.13 6.74 -14.56
N GLY A 170 -6.38 5.46 -14.83
CA GLY A 170 -7.27 4.99 -15.90
C GLY A 170 -6.62 4.88 -17.28
N VAL A 171 -5.37 5.29 -17.45
CA VAL A 171 -4.64 5.20 -18.72
C VAL A 171 -3.78 3.94 -18.73
N PRO A 172 -4.01 3.01 -19.67
CA PRO A 172 -3.16 1.83 -19.80
C PRO A 172 -1.78 2.20 -20.34
N ILE A 173 -0.73 1.71 -19.66
CA ILE A 173 0.66 1.84 -20.06
C ILE A 173 1.11 0.49 -20.58
N GLU A 174 1.79 0.48 -21.72
CA GLU A 174 2.35 -0.75 -22.27
C GLU A 174 3.45 -1.28 -21.35
N SER A 175 3.34 -2.57 -21.01
CA SER A 175 4.26 -3.24 -20.10
C SER A 175 5.54 -3.74 -20.77
N GLU A 176 5.71 -3.46 -22.06
CA GLU A 176 6.95 -3.82 -22.74
C GLU A 176 8.10 -3.02 -22.11
N ASN A 177 9.00 -3.75 -21.47
CA ASN A 177 10.22 -3.17 -20.94
C ASN A 177 10.93 -2.42 -22.06
N ILE A 178 11.14 -1.13 -21.88
CA ILE A 178 11.90 -0.34 -22.82
C ILE A 178 13.35 -0.86 -22.75
N SER A 179 13.71 -1.74 -23.68
CA SER A 179 15.09 -2.17 -23.80
C SER A 179 15.93 -0.98 -24.25
N SER A 180 17.02 -0.71 -23.55
CA SER A 180 18.00 0.26 -24.00
C SER A 180 18.59 -0.20 -25.35
N ILE A 181 19.04 0.76 -26.16
CA ILE A 181 19.66 0.52 -27.46
C ILE A 181 20.86 -0.44 -27.37
N ASP A 182 21.45 -0.60 -26.18
CA ASP A 182 22.58 -1.50 -25.89
C ASP A 182 22.18 -2.87 -25.29
N GLY A 183 20.91 -3.22 -25.21
CA GLY A 183 20.45 -4.60 -24.99
C GLY A 183 20.42 -5.11 -23.55
N ASP A 184 21.04 -4.48 -22.58
CA ASP A 184 21.20 -5.06 -21.21
C ASP A 184 20.39 -4.36 -20.10
N ALA A 185 19.89 -3.17 -20.31
CA ALA A 185 19.11 -2.46 -19.28
C ALA A 185 17.62 -2.41 -19.65
N THR A 186 16.80 -3.12 -18.89
CA THR A 186 15.35 -3.01 -18.95
C THR A 186 14.87 -2.02 -17.88
N PHE A 187 14.12 -1.01 -18.31
CA PHE A 187 13.50 -0.06 -17.38
C PHE A 187 12.04 -0.44 -17.16
N SER A 188 11.60 -0.32 -15.91
CA SER A 188 10.19 -0.51 -15.58
C SER A 188 9.36 0.67 -16.12
N PRO A 189 8.22 0.43 -16.81
CA PRO A 189 7.34 1.50 -17.30
C PRO A 189 6.85 2.43 -16.19
N ILE A 190 6.80 1.94 -14.96
CA ILE A 190 6.34 2.68 -13.77
C ILE A 190 7.49 3.27 -12.93
N ALA A 191 8.74 3.14 -13.40
CA ALA A 191 9.91 3.65 -12.66
C ALA A 191 9.88 5.19 -12.46
N GLY A 192 9.19 5.91 -13.37
CA GLY A 192 9.04 7.37 -13.28
C GLY A 192 7.98 7.84 -12.30
N ILE A 193 7.20 6.94 -11.70
CA ILE A 193 6.17 7.31 -10.74
C ILE A 193 6.76 7.33 -9.34
N ASN A 194 6.66 8.48 -8.67
CA ASN A 194 7.11 8.58 -7.29
C ASN A 194 6.13 7.83 -6.36
N PRO A 195 6.59 6.84 -5.55
CA PRO A 195 5.72 6.14 -4.62
C PRO A 195 4.96 7.03 -3.64
N SER A 196 5.50 8.20 -3.29
CA SER A 196 4.82 9.17 -2.41
C SER A 196 3.60 9.82 -3.05
N ASP A 197 3.49 9.80 -4.38
CA ASP A 197 2.35 10.34 -5.12
C ASP A 197 1.22 9.32 -5.32
N ILE A 198 1.44 8.07 -4.93
CA ILE A 198 0.46 7.01 -5.05
C ILE A 198 -0.54 7.09 -3.90
N GLU A 199 -1.82 7.04 -4.22
CA GLU A 199 -2.92 6.93 -3.26
C GLU A 199 -3.23 5.48 -2.94
N SER A 200 -3.42 4.67 -4.00
CA SER A 200 -3.67 3.23 -3.88
C SER A 200 -3.10 2.47 -5.07
N ILE A 201 -2.80 1.19 -4.84
CA ILE A 201 -2.50 0.23 -5.89
C ILE A 201 -3.48 -0.92 -5.75
N GLU A 202 -4.15 -1.23 -6.83
CA GLU A 202 -5.12 -2.31 -6.92
C GLU A 202 -4.66 -3.35 -7.92
N VAL A 203 -4.65 -4.62 -7.47
CA VAL A 203 -4.23 -5.73 -8.32
C VAL A 203 -5.41 -6.63 -8.59
N LEU A 204 -5.80 -6.65 -9.88
CA LEU A 204 -6.85 -7.51 -10.40
C LEU A 204 -6.22 -8.80 -10.91
N LYS A 205 -6.47 -9.87 -10.17
CA LYS A 205 -5.84 -11.17 -10.45
C LYS A 205 -6.73 -12.10 -11.28
N ASP A 206 -8.02 -11.83 -11.32
CA ASP A 206 -9.00 -12.68 -11.99
C ASP A 206 -9.41 -12.13 -13.35
N ALA A 207 -9.61 -13.05 -14.30
CA ALA A 207 -10.04 -12.71 -15.66
C ALA A 207 -11.39 -11.98 -15.70
N SER A 208 -12.29 -12.25 -14.74
CA SER A 208 -13.60 -11.59 -14.67
C SER A 208 -13.49 -10.09 -14.41
N SER A 209 -12.62 -9.68 -13.49
CA SER A 209 -12.37 -8.26 -13.19
C SER A 209 -11.48 -7.57 -14.23
N ALA A 210 -10.68 -8.35 -14.96
CA ALA A 210 -9.78 -7.87 -16.00
C ALA A 210 -10.40 -7.83 -17.40
N ALA A 211 -11.58 -8.45 -17.61
CA ALA A 211 -12.20 -8.67 -18.91
C ALA A 211 -12.45 -7.39 -19.73
N ILE A 212 -12.73 -6.27 -19.07
CA ILE A 212 -12.97 -4.97 -19.73
C ILE A 212 -11.75 -4.43 -20.49
N TYR A 213 -10.54 -4.89 -20.11
CA TYR A 213 -9.28 -4.49 -20.76
C TYR A 213 -8.83 -5.46 -21.86
N GLY A 214 -9.65 -6.49 -22.16
CA GLY A 214 -9.44 -7.44 -23.24
C GLY A 214 -8.25 -8.37 -23.03
N SER A 215 -7.68 -8.87 -24.13
CA SER A 215 -6.59 -9.87 -24.11
C SER A 215 -5.30 -9.39 -23.45
N ARG A 216 -5.04 -8.09 -23.43
CA ARG A 216 -3.85 -7.50 -22.79
C ARG A 216 -3.84 -7.70 -21.27
N ALA A 217 -4.99 -7.93 -20.68
CA ALA A 217 -5.17 -8.17 -19.24
C ALA A 217 -5.09 -9.65 -18.84
N ALA A 218 -4.73 -10.55 -19.77
CA ALA A 218 -4.65 -11.99 -19.50
C ALA A 218 -3.70 -12.36 -18.36
N ASN A 219 -2.66 -11.58 -18.15
CA ASN A 219 -1.67 -11.75 -17.07
C ASN A 219 -2.03 -11.02 -15.78
N GLY A 220 -3.25 -10.46 -15.68
CA GLY A 220 -3.68 -9.60 -14.59
C GLY A 220 -3.40 -8.12 -14.84
N ILE A 221 -3.89 -7.28 -13.94
CA ILE A 221 -3.78 -5.82 -14.03
C ILE A 221 -3.24 -5.26 -12.73
N VAL A 222 -2.36 -4.29 -12.83
CA VAL A 222 -1.90 -3.44 -11.72
C VAL A 222 -2.41 -2.02 -11.99
N MET A 223 -3.43 -1.62 -11.25
CA MET A 223 -3.99 -0.27 -11.31
C MET A 223 -3.33 0.61 -10.26
N ILE A 224 -2.82 1.75 -10.68
CA ILE A 224 -2.18 2.74 -9.82
C ILE A 224 -3.03 4.00 -9.86
N THR A 225 -3.53 4.40 -8.71
CA THR A 225 -4.25 5.66 -8.54
C THR A 225 -3.32 6.66 -7.87
N THR A 226 -3.11 7.81 -8.52
CA THR A 226 -2.26 8.86 -7.96
C THR A 226 -3.08 9.83 -7.11
N LYS A 227 -2.43 10.41 -6.13
CA LYS A 227 -3.05 11.38 -5.21
C LYS A 227 -3.51 12.69 -5.89
N GLY A 228 -3.22 12.90 -7.16
CA GLY A 228 -3.58 14.11 -7.92
C GLY A 228 -4.86 14.01 -8.75
N GLY A 229 -5.40 12.80 -8.95
CA GLY A 229 -6.53 12.54 -9.86
C GLY A 229 -7.93 12.75 -9.25
N ASN A 230 -8.06 12.81 -7.93
CA ASN A 230 -9.35 12.87 -7.25
C ASN A 230 -9.83 14.31 -6.99
N LYS A 231 -11.15 14.50 -7.11
CA LYS A 231 -11.84 15.76 -6.78
C LYS A 231 -11.54 16.11 -5.31
N PHE A 232 -10.74 17.14 -5.12
CA PHE A 232 -10.56 17.69 -3.78
C PHE A 232 -11.84 18.46 -3.41
N GLU A 233 -12.42 18.12 -2.26
CA GLU A 233 -13.36 19.02 -1.59
C GLU A 233 -12.69 20.39 -1.43
N LYS A 234 -13.47 21.46 -1.44
CA LYS A 234 -13.03 22.84 -1.13
C LYS A 234 -12.03 22.87 0.03
N SER A 235 -10.78 22.67 -0.24
CA SER A 235 -9.78 22.62 0.82
C SER A 235 -8.65 23.60 0.52
N LYS A 236 -8.09 24.13 1.60
CA LYS A 236 -6.86 24.91 1.55
C LYS A 236 -5.76 24.06 0.93
N PRO A 237 -4.81 24.66 0.20
CA PRO A 237 -3.66 23.93 -0.34
C PRO A 237 -2.97 23.11 0.75
N ILE A 238 -2.76 21.82 0.47
CA ILE A 238 -2.02 20.93 1.36
C ILE A 238 -0.60 20.83 0.82
N VAL A 239 0.36 21.21 1.65
CA VAL A 239 1.78 21.07 1.36
C VAL A 239 2.31 19.92 2.21
N THR A 240 2.88 18.92 1.54
CA THR A 240 3.52 17.80 2.20
C THR A 240 5.01 17.83 1.87
N VAL A 241 5.84 17.76 2.89
CA VAL A 241 7.31 17.66 2.76
C VAL A 241 7.73 16.41 3.51
N SER A 242 8.43 15.52 2.84
CA SER A 242 9.03 14.35 3.46
C SER A 242 10.53 14.30 3.22
N HIS A 243 11.26 13.89 4.25
CA HIS A 243 12.71 13.68 4.21
C HIS A 243 13.00 12.31 4.82
N THR A 244 13.66 11.45 4.04
CA THR A 244 14.07 10.13 4.49
C THR A 244 15.57 9.99 4.34
N SER A 245 16.26 9.64 5.42
CA SER A 245 17.67 9.28 5.41
C SER A 245 17.81 7.81 5.77
N SER A 246 18.57 7.08 5.00
CA SER A 246 18.81 5.65 5.22
C SER A 246 20.28 5.30 5.07
N VAL A 247 20.68 4.28 5.81
CA VAL A 247 22.01 3.67 5.73
C VAL A 247 21.83 2.27 5.15
N VAL A 248 22.44 2.02 4.02
CA VAL A 248 22.33 0.76 3.30
C VAL A 248 23.67 0.04 3.35
N SER A 249 23.66 -1.19 3.81
CA SER A 249 24.82 -2.08 3.81
C SER A 249 24.43 -3.46 3.31
N ILE A 250 25.40 -4.22 2.82
CA ILE A 250 25.15 -5.60 2.44
C ILE A 250 24.77 -6.41 3.67
N SER A 251 23.68 -7.16 3.57
CA SER A 251 23.18 -7.98 4.69
C SER A 251 23.98 -9.26 4.88
N ARG A 252 24.51 -9.85 3.80
CA ARG A 252 25.27 -11.08 3.81
C ARG A 252 26.27 -11.11 2.67
N LYS A 253 27.51 -11.47 2.97
CA LYS A 253 28.53 -11.78 1.98
C LYS A 253 28.46 -13.27 1.60
N LEU A 254 28.90 -13.58 0.40
CA LEU A 254 29.07 -14.95 -0.05
C LEU A 254 30.35 -15.51 0.58
N ASP A 255 30.29 -16.75 1.05
CA ASP A 255 31.48 -17.46 1.51
C ASP A 255 32.31 -17.86 0.28
N ALA A 256 33.29 -17.05 -0.05
CA ALA A 256 34.23 -17.31 -1.15
C ALA A 256 35.45 -18.07 -0.64
N MET A 257 36.00 -18.91 -1.51
CA MET A 257 37.23 -19.64 -1.22
C MET A 257 38.41 -18.66 -1.07
N ASN A 258 39.25 -18.88 -0.05
CA ASN A 258 40.53 -18.22 0.00
C ASN A 258 41.51 -18.81 -1.03
N ALA A 259 42.71 -18.20 -1.19
CA ALA A 259 43.70 -18.64 -2.16
C ALA A 259 44.15 -20.10 -2.00
N GLU A 260 44.27 -20.59 -0.78
CA GLU A 260 44.65 -21.94 -0.48
C GLU A 260 43.56 -22.96 -0.85
N GLN A 261 42.35 -22.70 -0.41
CA GLN A 261 41.16 -23.51 -0.75
C GLN A 261 40.93 -23.57 -2.25
N PHE A 262 41.06 -22.43 -2.94
CA PHE A 262 40.90 -22.36 -4.39
C PHE A 262 41.99 -23.19 -5.10
N ARG A 263 43.25 -23.07 -4.68
CA ARG A 263 44.35 -23.87 -5.27
C ARG A 263 44.15 -25.36 -5.05
N THR A 264 43.71 -25.78 -3.88
CA THR A 264 43.42 -27.18 -3.59
C THR A 264 42.30 -27.69 -4.45
N ALA A 265 41.16 -27.01 -4.47
CA ALA A 265 40.00 -27.37 -5.32
C ALA A 265 40.38 -27.43 -6.82
N TYR A 266 41.14 -26.45 -7.30
CA TYR A 266 41.60 -26.43 -8.68
C TYR A 266 42.51 -27.59 -9.04
N LYS A 267 43.48 -27.92 -8.19
CA LYS A 267 44.38 -29.06 -8.42
C LYS A 267 43.62 -30.39 -8.40
N GLU A 268 42.71 -30.58 -7.47
CA GLU A 268 41.85 -31.76 -7.40
C GLU A 268 40.93 -31.89 -8.66
N ALA A 269 40.29 -30.80 -9.04
CA ALA A 269 39.45 -30.80 -10.24
C ALA A 269 40.22 -31.14 -11.52
N ARG A 270 41.45 -30.64 -11.65
CA ARG A 270 42.34 -31.00 -12.78
C ARG A 270 42.81 -32.47 -12.72
N ALA A 271 43.20 -32.93 -11.53
CA ALA A 271 43.60 -34.34 -11.36
C ALA A 271 42.44 -35.31 -11.68
N ASN A 272 41.23 -35.00 -11.24
CA ASN A 272 40.05 -35.81 -11.53
C ASN A 272 39.72 -35.86 -13.07
N ASN A 273 40.16 -34.85 -13.84
CA ASN A 273 39.99 -34.80 -15.27
C ASN A 273 41.26 -35.26 -16.03
N ASN A 274 42.17 -35.95 -15.39
CA ASN A 274 43.46 -36.42 -15.93
C ASN A 274 44.28 -35.27 -16.55
N GLN A 275 44.21 -34.09 -16.01
CA GLN A 275 44.91 -32.87 -16.47
C GLN A 275 45.86 -32.39 -15.38
N VAL A 276 47.03 -31.87 -15.78
CA VAL A 276 47.95 -31.22 -14.85
C VAL A 276 47.57 -29.74 -14.65
N ALA A 277 47.74 -29.23 -13.46
CA ALA A 277 47.58 -27.81 -13.19
C ALA A 277 48.81 -27.07 -13.75
N GLU A 278 48.64 -26.28 -14.81
CA GLU A 278 49.73 -25.62 -15.53
C GLU A 278 49.93 -24.15 -15.17
N GLN A 279 48.94 -23.52 -14.56
CA GLN A 279 49.03 -22.08 -14.27
C GLN A 279 50.05 -21.78 -13.17
N GLY A 280 51.08 -21.00 -13.49
CA GLY A 280 52.20 -20.72 -12.59
C GLY A 280 51.81 -20.13 -11.26
N TRP A 281 50.78 -19.26 -11.22
CA TRP A 281 50.30 -18.65 -9.97
C TRP A 281 49.53 -19.65 -9.06
N ILE A 282 49.12 -20.80 -9.59
CA ILE A 282 48.47 -21.87 -8.80
C ILE A 282 49.49 -22.88 -8.28
N VAL A 283 50.54 -23.17 -9.06
CA VAL A 283 51.47 -24.28 -8.76
C VAL A 283 52.81 -23.82 -8.20
N ASN A 284 53.27 -22.63 -8.52
CA ASN A 284 54.58 -22.11 -8.11
C ASN A 284 54.47 -21.28 -6.83
N PRO A 285 55.02 -21.75 -5.67
CA PRO A 285 55.00 -21.04 -4.39
C PRO A 285 55.76 -19.69 -4.43
N PHE A 286 56.65 -19.51 -5.36
CA PHE A 286 57.43 -18.27 -5.51
C PHE A 286 56.75 -17.23 -6.41
N HIS A 287 55.61 -17.56 -6.98
CA HIS A 287 54.85 -16.60 -7.79
C HIS A 287 54.24 -15.50 -6.91
N PRO A 288 54.35 -14.21 -7.28
CA PRO A 288 53.89 -13.07 -6.45
C PRO A 288 52.41 -13.17 -6.03
N TYR A 289 51.60 -13.84 -6.79
CA TYR A 289 50.17 -14.00 -6.51
C TYR A 289 49.80 -15.33 -5.84
N TYR A 290 50.75 -16.21 -5.59
CA TYR A 290 50.49 -17.55 -5.05
C TYR A 290 49.76 -17.53 -3.70
N ASN A 291 50.18 -16.70 -2.76
CA ASN A 291 49.63 -16.60 -1.41
C ASN A 291 48.72 -15.35 -1.24
N ARG A 292 48.39 -14.67 -2.32
CA ARG A 292 47.61 -13.46 -2.24
C ARG A 292 46.10 -13.80 -2.25
N THR A 293 45.45 -13.57 -1.13
CA THR A 293 43.98 -13.61 -1.04
C THR A 293 43.46 -12.19 -1.03
N THR A 294 42.60 -11.86 -1.95
CA THR A 294 41.90 -10.57 -1.96
C THR A 294 40.42 -10.86 -1.76
N ASP A 295 39.82 -10.33 -0.70
CA ASP A 295 38.38 -10.33 -0.55
C ASP A 295 37.79 -9.23 -1.44
N TRP A 296 37.38 -9.62 -2.63
CA TRP A 296 36.78 -8.70 -3.60
C TRP A 296 35.48 -8.11 -3.11
N GLN A 297 34.77 -8.81 -2.23
CA GLN A 297 33.53 -8.30 -1.65
C GLN A 297 33.81 -7.12 -0.72
N ASP A 298 34.91 -7.18 0.07
CA ASP A 298 35.33 -6.05 0.91
C ASP A 298 35.84 -4.85 0.08
N VAL A 299 36.36 -5.09 -1.10
CA VAL A 299 36.81 -4.03 -2.01
C VAL A 299 35.64 -3.34 -2.71
N ILE A 300 34.62 -4.10 -3.10
CA ILE A 300 33.50 -3.62 -3.92
C ILE A 300 32.38 -3.04 -3.04
N PHE A 301 32.05 -3.73 -1.94
CA PHE A 301 30.93 -3.31 -1.09
C PHE A 301 31.35 -2.26 -0.08
N ARG A 302 30.47 -1.27 0.07
CA ARG A 302 30.59 -0.23 1.08
C ARG A 302 29.25 0.06 1.72
N THR A 303 29.26 0.58 2.93
CA THR A 303 28.09 1.19 3.50
C THR A 303 27.78 2.47 2.74
N ALA A 304 26.55 2.57 2.23
CA ALA A 304 26.09 3.72 1.47
C ALA A 304 25.07 4.52 2.29
N TYR A 305 25.12 5.84 2.14
CA TYR A 305 24.13 6.76 2.68
C TYR A 305 23.20 7.17 1.55
N GLN A 306 21.90 7.05 1.79
CA GLN A 306 20.88 7.44 0.83
C GLN A 306 19.97 8.48 1.48
N THR A 307 19.69 9.55 0.75
CA THR A 307 18.71 10.56 1.17
C THR A 307 17.66 10.72 0.09
N ARG A 308 16.41 10.87 0.52
CA ARG A 308 15.28 11.15 -0.34
C ARG A 308 14.51 12.33 0.21
N ASN A 309 14.18 13.26 -0.67
CA ASN A 309 13.38 14.43 -0.33
C ASN A 309 12.20 14.49 -1.30
N ASP A 310 10.98 14.52 -0.77
CA ASP A 310 9.79 14.68 -1.58
C ASP A 310 9.01 15.89 -1.11
N VAL A 311 8.55 16.70 -2.05
CA VAL A 311 7.70 17.86 -1.80
C VAL A 311 6.47 17.73 -2.69
N SER A 312 5.28 17.85 -2.13
CA SER A 312 4.06 17.90 -2.92
C SER A 312 3.13 19.00 -2.45
N VAL A 313 2.49 19.65 -3.40
CA VAL A 313 1.47 20.67 -3.17
C VAL A 313 0.21 20.25 -3.90
N ARG A 314 -0.89 20.14 -3.18
CA ARG A 314 -2.18 19.73 -3.73
C ARG A 314 -3.28 20.67 -3.25
N GLY A 315 -4.23 20.90 -4.12
CA GLY A 315 -5.38 21.71 -3.78
C GLY A 315 -6.43 21.65 -4.89
N GLY A 316 -7.54 22.31 -4.65
CA GLY A 316 -8.60 22.36 -5.66
C GLY A 316 -9.81 23.14 -5.20
N SER A 317 -10.77 23.21 -6.10
CA SER A 317 -12.10 23.78 -5.90
C SER A 317 -13.12 22.83 -6.51
N ASP A 318 -14.40 23.18 -6.44
CA ASP A 318 -15.47 22.39 -7.05
C ASP A 318 -15.29 22.21 -8.57
N SER A 319 -14.51 23.09 -9.22
CA SER A 319 -14.37 23.14 -10.67
C SER A 319 -13.03 22.63 -11.19
N PHE A 320 -11.99 22.65 -10.38
CA PHE A 320 -10.67 22.18 -10.78
C PHE A 320 -9.87 21.64 -9.59
N SER A 321 -8.97 20.72 -9.87
CA SER A 321 -7.99 20.21 -8.92
C SER A 321 -6.59 20.29 -9.51
N TYR A 322 -5.59 20.47 -8.66
CA TYR A 322 -4.20 20.49 -9.06
C TYR A 322 -3.34 19.71 -8.06
N GLY A 323 -2.30 19.09 -8.59
CA GLY A 323 -1.26 18.44 -7.81
C GLY A 323 0.08 18.65 -8.51
N VAL A 324 1.07 19.06 -7.75
CA VAL A 324 2.47 19.18 -8.21
C VAL A 324 3.34 18.51 -7.18
N SER A 325 4.20 17.61 -7.63
CA SER A 325 5.17 16.93 -6.79
C SER A 325 6.57 16.98 -7.40
N ALA A 326 7.58 16.95 -6.55
CA ALA A 326 8.97 16.81 -6.92
C ALA A 326 9.67 15.94 -5.86
N GLY A 327 10.50 15.02 -6.33
CA GLY A 327 11.23 14.09 -5.47
C GLY A 327 12.57 13.68 -6.07
#